data_ef68d753c474f1b7ff0e8d0cd3667bb2
#
_entry.id   ef68d753c474f1b7ff0e8d0cd3667bb2
#
_cell.length_a   1.000
_cell.length_b   1.000
_cell.length_c   1.000
_cell.angle_alpha   90.00
_cell.angle_beta   90.00
_cell.angle_gamma   90.00
#
_symmetry.space_group_name_H-M   'P 1'
#
loop_
_entity.id
_entity.type
_entity.pdbx_description
1 polymer ?
#
loop_
_entity_poly.entity_id
_entity_poly.type
_entity_poly.pdbx_seq_one_letter_code
_entity_poly.pdbx_strand_id
1 'polypeptide(L)'
;NLETCLYQAFKADGKTGDCAVCFYLKDGKVGWRVFSYENGDVLYPHYDPMTGRLAVFGRKYSVRDANNDEVVEYLDVYDDVNYMRYKQVKKGAVGAFNKVKNALGFDGWEIDQAPIAHKFDRIPIAYDRYGEPFWANSQDSIDLYELTISQLAENNQAYALRILYAMGGEIELKTNIDGTPSMINSSEPNARVGFLEPADSSKSFELQLNIL
;
A
#
# COMPACT_ATOMS: atom_id res chain seq x y z
N ASN A 1 7.42 -21.46 19.10
CA ASN A 1 6.08 -21.91 19.44
C ASN A 1 5.23 -21.95 18.16
N LEU A 2 4.54 -23.08 17.91
CA LEU A 2 3.72 -23.29 16.72
C LEU A 2 2.56 -22.28 16.63
N GLU A 3 1.93 -21.96 17.75
CA GLU A 3 0.86 -20.96 17.82
C GLU A 3 1.30 -19.58 17.31
N THR A 4 2.50 -19.16 17.68
CA THR A 4 3.07 -17.90 17.19
C THR A 4 3.29 -17.93 15.66
N CYS A 5 3.73 -19.07 15.13
CA CYS A 5 3.88 -19.28 13.70
C CYS A 5 2.54 -19.17 12.97
N LEU A 6 1.53 -19.90 13.45
CA LEU A 6 0.18 -19.88 12.87
C LEU A 6 -0.45 -18.48 12.92
N TYR A 7 -0.29 -17.80 14.07
CA TYR A 7 -0.79 -16.42 14.20
C TYR A 7 -0.13 -15.47 13.20
N GLN A 8 1.19 -15.55 13.01
CA GLN A 8 1.90 -14.71 12.06
C GLN A 8 1.52 -15.03 10.60
N ALA A 9 1.38 -16.32 10.28
CA ALA A 9 0.93 -16.75 8.96
C ALA A 9 -0.49 -16.25 8.66
N PHE A 10 -1.44 -16.44 9.58
CA PHE A 10 -2.81 -15.97 9.44
C PHE A 10 -2.90 -14.45 9.30
N LYS A 11 -2.09 -13.71 10.07
CA LYS A 11 -2.02 -12.25 9.98
C LYS A 11 -1.47 -11.80 8.62
N ALA A 12 -0.45 -12.48 8.10
CA ALA A 12 0.14 -12.17 6.80
C ALA A 12 -0.85 -12.47 5.67
N ASP A 13 -1.48 -13.64 5.68
CA ASP A 13 -2.48 -14.04 4.69
C ASP A 13 -3.67 -13.08 4.70
N GLY A 14 -4.20 -12.72 5.86
CA GLY A 14 -5.30 -11.77 5.99
C GLY A 14 -5.00 -10.37 5.45
N LYS A 15 -3.73 -9.94 5.49
CA LYS A 15 -3.30 -8.63 4.97
C LYS A 15 -3.07 -8.62 3.47
N THR A 16 -2.47 -9.68 2.92
CA THR A 16 -1.95 -9.72 1.55
C THR A 16 -2.66 -10.72 0.65
N GLY A 17 -3.45 -11.62 1.23
CA GLY A 17 -4.22 -12.65 0.52
C GLY A 17 -3.41 -13.88 0.20
N ASP A 18 -2.11 -13.92 0.56
CA ASP A 18 -1.26 -15.10 0.45
C ASP A 18 -0.13 -15.10 1.47
N CYS A 19 0.28 -16.28 1.89
CA CYS A 19 1.46 -16.45 2.73
C CYS A 19 2.08 -17.83 2.53
N ALA A 20 3.33 -17.97 2.93
CA ALA A 20 4.01 -19.26 3.01
C ALA A 20 4.77 -19.41 4.32
N VAL A 21 4.72 -20.58 4.92
CA VAL A 21 5.52 -20.93 6.08
C VAL A 21 6.61 -21.91 5.64
N CYS A 22 7.86 -21.50 5.77
CA CYS A 22 9.01 -22.33 5.51
C CYS A 22 9.51 -22.95 6.81
N PHE A 23 9.69 -24.27 6.81
CA PHE A 23 10.32 -25.02 7.89
C PHE A 23 11.78 -25.31 7.53
N TYR A 24 12.66 -25.17 8.49
CA TYR A 24 14.08 -25.46 8.31
C TYR A 24 14.65 -26.17 9.53
N LEU A 25 15.73 -26.92 9.32
CA LEU A 25 16.48 -27.59 10.38
C LEU A 25 17.71 -26.78 10.73
N LYS A 26 17.83 -26.39 12.00
CA LYS A 26 19.02 -25.74 12.55
C LYS A 26 19.39 -26.42 13.88
N ASP A 27 20.62 -26.92 13.96
CA ASP A 27 21.15 -27.55 15.16
C ASP A 27 20.24 -28.69 15.70
N GLY A 28 19.67 -29.49 14.79
CA GLY A 28 18.75 -30.57 15.11
C GLY A 28 17.36 -30.15 15.59
N LYS A 29 17.05 -28.85 15.55
CA LYS A 29 15.75 -28.30 15.91
C LYS A 29 15.04 -27.79 14.66
N VAL A 30 13.72 -27.98 14.61
CA VAL A 30 12.88 -27.40 13.56
C VAL A 30 12.62 -25.95 13.87
N GLY A 31 13.05 -25.06 12.97
CA GLY A 31 12.68 -23.65 12.96
C GLY A 31 11.62 -23.39 11.88
N TRP A 32 11.06 -22.20 11.89
CA TRP A 32 10.08 -21.76 10.91
C TRP A 32 10.28 -20.28 10.56
N ARG A 33 9.83 -19.90 9.38
CA ARG A 33 9.83 -18.52 8.90
C ARG A 33 8.61 -18.29 8.01
N VAL A 34 7.93 -17.17 8.21
CA VAL A 34 6.80 -16.75 7.38
C VAL A 34 7.32 -15.88 6.23
N PHE A 35 6.92 -16.22 5.01
CA PHE A 35 7.14 -15.45 3.81
C PHE A 35 5.83 -14.79 3.40
N SER A 36 5.86 -13.50 3.13
CA SER A 36 4.69 -12.74 2.71
C SER A 36 5.10 -11.47 1.97
N TYR A 37 4.19 -10.91 1.23
CA TYR A 37 4.39 -9.64 0.54
C TYR A 37 4.70 -8.49 1.52
N GLU A 38 4.16 -8.52 2.74
CA GLU A 38 4.48 -7.54 3.80
C GLU A 38 5.99 -7.53 4.13
N ASN A 39 6.66 -8.68 4.01
CA ASN A 39 8.11 -8.81 4.22
C ASN A 39 8.94 -8.50 2.96
N GLY A 40 8.30 -8.08 1.86
CA GLY A 40 8.94 -7.85 0.58
C GLY A 40 9.19 -9.13 -0.23
N ASP A 41 8.50 -10.22 0.11
CA ASP A 41 8.60 -11.49 -0.60
C ASP A 41 7.57 -11.58 -1.71
N VAL A 42 7.95 -12.09 -2.88
CA VAL A 42 7.02 -12.47 -3.94
C VAL A 42 7.05 -13.98 -4.05
N LEU A 43 5.87 -14.61 -3.98
CA LEU A 43 5.72 -16.05 -3.84
C LEU A 43 5.30 -16.66 -5.18
N TYR A 44 5.97 -17.75 -5.58
CA TYR A 44 5.72 -18.49 -6.84
C TYR A 44 5.47 -19.96 -6.54
N PRO A 45 4.24 -20.34 -6.14
CA PRO A 45 3.89 -21.74 -5.97
C PRO A 45 3.69 -22.40 -7.34
N HIS A 46 4.25 -23.59 -7.53
CA HIS A 46 4.02 -24.43 -8.70
C HIS A 46 3.49 -25.77 -8.25
N TYR A 47 2.28 -26.09 -8.68
CA TYR A 47 1.61 -27.32 -8.33
C TYR A 47 1.73 -28.35 -9.48
N ASP A 48 1.92 -29.60 -9.12
CA ASP A 48 1.81 -30.69 -10.06
C ASP A 48 0.34 -30.82 -10.52
N PRO A 49 0.07 -30.69 -11.81
CA PRO A 49 -1.29 -30.75 -12.35
C PRO A 49 -1.99 -32.09 -12.15
N MET A 50 -1.22 -33.18 -11.98
CA MET A 50 -1.78 -34.52 -11.82
C MET A 50 -2.16 -34.82 -10.37
N THR A 51 -1.35 -34.39 -9.43
CA THR A 51 -1.54 -34.71 -8.00
C THR A 51 -2.12 -33.53 -7.20
N GLY A 52 -2.12 -32.32 -7.76
CA GLY A 52 -2.50 -31.10 -7.05
C GLY A 52 -1.57 -30.72 -5.89
N ARG A 53 -0.40 -31.37 -5.81
CA ARG A 53 0.57 -31.09 -4.74
C ARG A 53 1.56 -30.00 -5.17
N LEU A 54 2.07 -29.26 -4.19
CA LEU A 54 3.15 -28.30 -4.42
C LEU A 54 4.40 -29.06 -4.87
N ALA A 55 4.83 -28.85 -6.11
CA ALA A 55 5.97 -29.52 -6.72
C ALA A 55 7.25 -28.67 -6.65
N VAL A 56 7.14 -27.36 -6.82
CA VAL A 56 8.23 -26.40 -6.68
C VAL A 56 7.69 -25.14 -6.05
N PHE A 57 8.49 -24.51 -5.20
CA PHE A 57 8.16 -23.24 -4.61
C PHE A 57 9.29 -22.26 -4.79
N GLY A 58 8.99 -21.09 -5.38
CA GLY A 58 9.91 -19.96 -5.54
C GLY A 58 9.58 -18.82 -4.60
N ARG A 59 10.60 -18.21 -4.04
CA ARG A 59 10.50 -16.98 -3.26
C ARG A 59 11.48 -15.96 -3.81
N LYS A 60 10.97 -14.85 -4.33
CA LYS A 60 11.79 -13.71 -4.76
C LYS A 60 11.77 -12.65 -3.67
N TYR A 61 12.93 -12.08 -3.35
CA TYR A 61 13.09 -11.00 -2.39
C TYR A 61 14.30 -10.15 -2.71
N SER A 62 14.32 -8.93 -2.16
CA SER A 62 15.41 -7.99 -2.37
C SER A 62 16.17 -7.76 -1.06
N VAL A 63 17.49 -7.71 -1.15
CA VAL A 63 18.36 -7.37 -0.04
C VAL A 63 19.21 -6.16 -0.43
N ARG A 64 19.26 -5.17 0.45
CA ARG A 64 20.16 -4.03 0.28
C ARG A 64 21.55 -4.43 0.79
N ASP A 65 22.56 -4.32 -0.08
CA ASP A 65 23.93 -4.55 0.32
C ASP A 65 24.42 -3.38 1.18
N ALA A 66 24.86 -3.68 2.40
CA ALA A 66 25.32 -2.69 3.35
C ALA A 66 26.59 -1.94 2.90
N ASN A 67 27.37 -2.52 1.98
CA ASN A 67 28.64 -1.96 1.54
C ASN A 67 28.49 -0.99 0.37
N ASN A 68 27.58 -1.28 -0.57
CA ASN A 68 27.48 -0.55 -1.85
C ASN A 68 26.14 0.18 -2.00
N ASP A 69 25.24 0.10 -1.02
CA ASP A 69 23.86 0.62 -1.10
C ASP A 69 23.06 0.10 -2.31
N GLU A 70 23.50 -1.00 -2.89
CA GLU A 70 22.88 -1.64 -4.03
C GLU A 70 21.79 -2.62 -3.59
N VAL A 71 20.65 -2.58 -4.28
CA VAL A 71 19.59 -3.58 -4.10
C VAL A 71 19.90 -4.78 -4.98
N VAL A 72 20.03 -5.94 -4.36
CA VAL A 72 20.27 -7.22 -5.02
C VAL A 72 19.01 -8.07 -4.86
N GLU A 73 18.51 -8.59 -5.97
CA GLU A 73 17.37 -9.52 -5.97
C GLU A 73 17.88 -10.96 -5.88
N TYR A 74 17.21 -11.72 -5.03
CA TYR A 74 17.41 -13.15 -4.85
C TYR A 74 16.15 -13.92 -5.16
N LEU A 75 16.33 -15.14 -5.68
CA LEU A 75 15.28 -16.12 -5.90
C LEU A 75 15.66 -17.42 -5.20
N ASP A 76 14.98 -17.74 -4.12
CA ASP A 76 15.09 -19.02 -3.43
C ASP A 76 14.11 -20.02 -4.09
N VAL A 77 14.59 -21.19 -4.44
CA VAL A 77 13.79 -22.25 -5.06
C VAL A 77 13.87 -23.51 -4.19
N TYR A 78 12.73 -24.07 -3.88
CA TYR A 78 12.57 -25.30 -3.12
C TYR A 78 11.91 -26.36 -4.01
N ASP A 79 12.50 -27.50 -4.13
CA ASP A 79 11.91 -28.71 -4.69
C ASP A 79 11.71 -29.78 -3.61
N ASP A 80 11.31 -30.99 -3.96
CA ASP A 80 11.07 -32.07 -2.98
C ASP A 80 12.32 -32.49 -2.19
N VAL A 81 13.51 -32.21 -2.69
CA VAL A 81 14.78 -32.69 -2.12
C VAL A 81 15.71 -31.54 -1.74
N ASN A 82 15.76 -30.51 -2.58
CA ASN A 82 16.78 -29.49 -2.54
C ASN A 82 16.24 -28.08 -2.36
N TYR A 83 17.09 -27.25 -1.81
CA TYR A 83 16.99 -25.81 -1.79
C TYR A 83 18.11 -25.22 -2.63
N MET A 84 17.79 -24.23 -3.46
CA MET A 84 18.73 -23.51 -4.32
C MET A 84 18.49 -22.02 -4.20
N ARG A 85 19.56 -21.24 -4.32
CA ARG A 85 19.47 -19.78 -4.38
C ARG A 85 20.07 -19.25 -5.66
N TYR A 86 19.33 -18.36 -6.31
CA TYR A 86 19.75 -17.58 -7.46
C TYR A 86 19.90 -16.12 -7.07
N LYS A 87 20.87 -15.44 -7.67
CA LYS A 87 21.12 -14.01 -7.54
C LYS A 87 20.92 -13.35 -8.89
N GLN A 88 20.25 -12.21 -8.92
CA GLN A 88 20.09 -11.44 -10.15
C GLN A 88 21.41 -10.69 -10.46
N VAL A 89 21.88 -10.82 -11.69
CA VAL A 89 23.07 -10.13 -12.19
C VAL A 89 22.64 -8.95 -13.05
N LYS A 90 23.20 -7.78 -12.79
CA LYS A 90 22.95 -6.57 -13.60
C LYS A 90 23.38 -6.79 -15.05
N LYS A 91 22.58 -6.32 -15.99
CA LYS A 91 22.75 -6.44 -17.47
C LYS A 91 24.06 -5.89 -18.05
N GLY A 92 25.06 -5.57 -17.27
CA GLY A 92 26.35 -5.03 -17.74
C GLY A 92 27.53 -6.02 -17.72
N ALA A 93 27.40 -7.17 -17.04
CA ALA A 93 28.50 -8.12 -16.82
C ALA A 93 28.38 -9.41 -17.67
N VAL A 94 27.88 -9.30 -18.90
CA VAL A 94 27.56 -10.46 -19.74
C VAL A 94 28.80 -11.00 -20.41
N GLY A 95 29.43 -11.99 -19.81
CA GLY A 95 30.45 -12.83 -20.47
C GLY A 95 29.81 -13.77 -21.53
N ALA A 96 30.65 -14.32 -22.42
CA ALA A 96 30.20 -15.18 -23.53
C ALA A 96 29.34 -16.41 -23.10
N PHE A 97 29.48 -16.87 -21.86
CA PHE A 97 28.69 -17.99 -21.28
C PHE A 97 27.19 -17.67 -21.07
N ASN A 98 26.84 -16.39 -20.94
CA ASN A 98 25.45 -15.98 -20.70
C ASN A 98 24.58 -15.98 -21.96
N LYS A 99 25.17 -15.98 -23.18
CA LYS A 99 24.38 -16.08 -24.43
C LYS A 99 23.57 -17.37 -24.52
N VAL A 100 24.09 -18.48 -23.97
CA VAL A 100 23.40 -19.79 -23.99
C VAL A 100 22.29 -19.82 -22.92
N LYS A 101 22.52 -19.19 -21.75
CA LYS A 101 21.51 -19.11 -20.69
C LYS A 101 20.32 -18.20 -21.09
N ASN A 102 20.58 -17.13 -21.83
CA ASN A 102 19.54 -16.22 -22.33
C ASN A 102 18.61 -16.93 -23.35
N ALA A 103 19.16 -17.87 -24.15
CA ALA A 103 18.37 -18.69 -25.08
C ALA A 103 17.41 -19.67 -24.35
N LEU A 104 17.66 -19.96 -23.07
CA LEU A 104 16.87 -20.86 -22.22
C LEU A 104 15.91 -20.11 -21.27
N GLY A 105 15.79 -18.79 -21.37
CA GLY A 105 14.87 -17.99 -20.55
C GLY A 105 15.35 -17.68 -19.13
N PHE A 106 16.59 -18.00 -18.76
CA PHE A 106 17.21 -17.65 -17.47
C PHE A 106 17.96 -16.32 -17.53
N ASP A 107 17.36 -15.33 -18.19
CA ASP A 107 18.01 -14.04 -18.44
C ASP A 107 18.25 -13.30 -17.10
N GLY A 108 19.51 -13.14 -16.74
CA GLY A 108 19.93 -12.32 -15.61
C GLY A 108 20.02 -13.01 -14.25
N TRP A 109 19.87 -14.33 -14.16
CA TRP A 109 20.00 -15.08 -12.91
C TRP A 109 21.23 -15.97 -12.89
N GLU A 110 22.00 -15.92 -11.81
CA GLU A 110 23.13 -16.81 -11.55
C GLU A 110 22.90 -17.62 -10.28
N ILE A 111 23.46 -18.83 -10.22
CA ILE A 111 23.41 -19.66 -9.03
C ILE A 111 24.32 -19.02 -7.97
N ASP A 112 23.72 -18.52 -6.90
CA ASP A 112 24.44 -17.99 -5.73
C ASP A 112 24.79 -19.12 -4.77
N GLN A 113 23.84 -20.05 -4.57
CA GLN A 113 24.03 -21.22 -3.74
C GLN A 113 23.66 -22.49 -4.50
N ALA A 114 24.62 -23.41 -4.58
CA ALA A 114 24.42 -24.73 -5.18
C ALA A 114 23.30 -25.50 -4.44
N PRO A 115 22.66 -26.48 -5.09
CA PRO A 115 21.61 -27.27 -4.46
C PRO A 115 22.06 -27.91 -3.14
N ILE A 116 21.30 -27.66 -2.09
CA ILE A 116 21.53 -28.25 -0.76
C ILE A 116 20.29 -29.03 -0.36
N ALA A 117 20.46 -30.29 0.05
CA ALA A 117 19.39 -31.12 0.54
C ALA A 117 18.81 -30.55 1.85
N HIS A 118 17.49 -30.27 1.88
CA HIS A 118 16.81 -29.72 3.05
C HIS A 118 16.45 -30.78 4.11
N LYS A 119 16.65 -32.08 3.81
CA LYS A 119 16.46 -33.22 4.72
C LYS A 119 15.03 -33.47 5.20
N PHE A 120 14.05 -32.93 4.53
CA PHE A 120 12.63 -33.27 4.70
C PHE A 120 12.18 -34.20 3.59
N ASP A 121 11.18 -35.03 3.83
CA ASP A 121 10.61 -35.98 2.87
C ASP A 121 9.80 -35.30 1.76
N ARG A 122 9.51 -34.01 1.92
CA ARG A 122 8.72 -33.19 0.98
C ARG A 122 9.20 -31.76 1.06
N ILE A 123 8.72 -30.91 0.14
CA ILE A 123 8.95 -29.48 0.19
C ILE A 123 8.60 -28.93 1.59
N PRO A 124 9.55 -28.30 2.28
CA PRO A 124 9.33 -27.79 3.64
C PRO A 124 8.56 -26.47 3.66
N ILE A 125 7.62 -26.30 2.74
CA ILE A 125 6.82 -25.09 2.58
C ILE A 125 5.34 -25.44 2.70
N ALA A 126 4.65 -24.81 3.64
CA ALA A 126 3.21 -24.75 3.69
C ALA A 126 2.78 -23.41 3.08
N TYR A 127 2.17 -23.44 1.89
CA TYR A 127 1.67 -22.25 1.21
C TYR A 127 0.15 -22.22 1.29
N ASP A 128 -0.38 -21.06 1.62
CA ASP A 128 -1.81 -20.78 1.61
C ASP A 128 -2.10 -19.52 0.82
N ARG A 129 -3.25 -19.51 0.14
CA ARG A 129 -3.73 -18.39 -0.63
C ARG A 129 -5.23 -18.25 -0.46
N TYR A 130 -5.63 -17.28 0.28
CA TYR A 130 -7.05 -16.90 0.41
C TYR A 130 -7.56 -16.20 -0.87
N GLY A 131 -6.67 -15.56 -1.62
CA GLY A 131 -6.96 -14.89 -2.89
C GLY A 131 -7.16 -13.40 -2.76
N GLU A 132 -7.94 -12.95 -1.78
CA GLU A 132 -8.18 -11.54 -1.51
C GLU A 132 -7.88 -11.20 -0.05
N PRO A 133 -7.29 -10.05 0.25
CA PRO A 133 -7.11 -9.60 1.62
C PRO A 133 -8.45 -9.44 2.34
N PHE A 134 -8.47 -9.58 3.65
CA PHE A 134 -9.71 -9.46 4.45
C PHE A 134 -10.41 -8.10 4.32
N TRP A 135 -9.67 -7.05 3.98
CA TRP A 135 -10.20 -5.71 3.79
C TRP A 135 -10.76 -5.46 2.38
N ALA A 136 -10.49 -6.34 1.40
CA ALA A 136 -10.88 -6.13 0.00
C ALA A 136 -12.40 -5.88 -0.17
N ASN A 137 -13.22 -6.66 0.54
CA ASN A 137 -14.67 -6.49 0.51
C ASN A 137 -15.17 -5.21 1.21
N SER A 138 -14.30 -4.55 1.97
CA SER A 138 -14.63 -3.30 2.68
C SER A 138 -14.00 -2.07 2.01
N GLN A 139 -13.30 -2.25 0.89
CA GLN A 139 -12.56 -1.16 0.23
C GLN A 139 -13.47 0.01 -0.15
N ASP A 140 -14.63 -0.27 -0.76
CA ASP A 140 -15.59 0.77 -1.14
C ASP A 140 -16.07 1.58 0.06
N SER A 141 -16.25 0.91 1.21
CA SER A 141 -16.66 1.58 2.46
C SER A 141 -15.53 2.43 3.04
N ILE A 142 -14.30 1.98 2.91
CA ILE A 142 -13.10 2.74 3.35
C ILE A 142 -12.96 3.99 2.48
N ASP A 143 -13.05 3.86 1.17
CA ASP A 143 -12.93 4.96 0.21
C ASP A 143 -14.05 6.00 0.43
N LEU A 144 -15.28 5.55 0.67
CA LEU A 144 -16.41 6.43 1.02
C LEU A 144 -16.17 7.16 2.34
N TYR A 145 -15.62 6.47 3.33
CA TYR A 145 -15.29 7.09 4.62
C TYR A 145 -14.20 8.15 4.49
N GLU A 146 -13.13 7.87 3.75
CA GLU A 146 -12.07 8.83 3.47
C GLU A 146 -12.58 10.06 2.72
N LEU A 147 -13.44 9.86 1.71
CA LEU A 147 -14.10 10.94 0.99
C LEU A 147 -14.96 11.80 1.92
N THR A 148 -15.76 11.16 2.78
CA THR A 148 -16.65 11.86 3.74
C THR A 148 -15.85 12.69 4.74
N ILE A 149 -14.74 12.16 5.27
CA ILE A 149 -13.86 12.90 6.18
C ILE A 149 -13.21 14.09 5.46
N SER A 150 -12.75 13.90 4.23
CA SER A 150 -12.16 14.97 3.43
C SER A 150 -13.17 16.10 3.19
N GLN A 151 -14.40 15.76 2.80
CA GLN A 151 -15.48 16.74 2.64
C GLN A 151 -15.84 17.45 3.95
N LEU A 152 -15.85 16.71 5.07
CA LEU A 152 -16.09 17.31 6.38
C LEU A 152 -14.97 18.31 6.74
N ALA A 153 -13.72 17.97 6.48
CA ALA A 153 -12.58 18.84 6.71
C ALA A 153 -12.66 20.12 5.85
N GLU A 154 -12.98 19.98 4.56
CA GLU A 154 -13.19 21.10 3.65
C GLU A 154 -14.36 21.99 4.10
N ASN A 155 -15.48 21.41 4.50
CA ASN A 155 -16.61 22.15 5.03
C ASN A 155 -16.22 22.88 6.30
N ASN A 156 -15.55 22.22 7.25
CA ASN A 156 -15.10 22.86 8.48
C ASN A 156 -14.13 24.02 8.19
N GLN A 157 -13.26 23.88 7.22
CA GLN A 157 -12.36 24.94 6.79
C GLN A 157 -13.16 26.10 6.16
N ALA A 158 -14.16 25.82 5.34
CA ALA A 158 -15.01 26.82 4.73
C ALA A 158 -15.85 27.57 5.78
N TYR A 159 -16.37 26.85 6.79
CA TYR A 159 -17.14 27.46 7.89
C TYR A 159 -16.29 28.13 8.97
N ALA A 160 -15.02 27.76 9.10
CA ALA A 160 -14.07 28.46 9.97
C ALA A 160 -13.75 29.87 9.46
N LEU A 161 -14.08 30.19 8.20
CA LEU A 161 -14.08 31.55 7.69
C LEU A 161 -15.15 32.33 8.44
N ARG A 162 -14.74 33.34 9.19
CA ARG A 162 -15.63 34.23 9.95
C ARG A 162 -16.61 34.86 8.97
N ILE A 163 -17.89 34.53 9.11
CA ILE A 163 -18.97 35.22 8.41
C ILE A 163 -19.26 36.46 9.25
N LEU A 164 -18.78 37.62 8.83
CA LEU A 164 -19.16 38.89 9.39
C LEU A 164 -20.47 39.33 8.74
N TYR A 165 -21.51 39.49 9.54
CA TYR A 165 -22.74 40.12 9.10
C TYR A 165 -22.98 41.33 9.95
N ALA A 166 -23.44 42.44 9.34
CA ALA A 166 -23.85 43.62 10.02
C ALA A 166 -25.36 43.82 9.89
N MET A 167 -26.02 43.97 11.01
CA MET A 167 -27.46 44.28 11.03
C MET A 167 -27.63 45.76 11.46
N GLY A 168 -28.28 46.52 10.59
CA GLY A 168 -28.76 47.87 10.96
C GLY A 168 -27.73 48.98 11.02
N GLY A 169 -26.54 48.83 10.39
CA GLY A 169 -25.52 49.84 10.30
C GLY A 169 -25.20 50.22 8.85
N GLU A 170 -24.85 51.49 8.61
CA GLU A 170 -24.24 51.91 7.35
C GLU A 170 -22.82 51.31 7.28
N ILE A 171 -22.59 50.51 6.28
CA ILE A 171 -21.26 50.00 5.97
C ILE A 171 -20.76 50.73 4.72
N GLU A 172 -19.66 51.47 4.91
CA GLU A 172 -18.99 52.09 3.78
C GLU A 172 -18.42 51.04 2.84
N LEU A 173 -18.99 50.95 1.66
CA LEU A 173 -18.45 50.11 0.57
C LEU A 173 -17.39 50.94 -0.18
N LYS A 174 -16.17 50.43 -0.23
CA LYS A 174 -15.20 50.93 -1.20
C LYS A 174 -15.47 50.28 -2.55
N THR A 175 -15.45 51.07 -3.59
CA THR A 175 -15.54 50.62 -4.96
C THR A 175 -14.15 50.25 -5.45
N ASN A 176 -14.03 49.12 -6.05
CA ASN A 176 -12.83 48.72 -6.78
C ASN A 176 -12.62 49.60 -8.00
N ILE A 177 -11.42 49.57 -8.60
CA ILE A 177 -11.07 50.32 -9.81
C ILE A 177 -11.98 49.99 -11.00
N ASP A 178 -12.58 48.81 -11.03
CA ASP A 178 -13.53 48.32 -12.01
C ASP A 178 -15.00 48.73 -11.73
N GLY A 179 -15.25 49.53 -10.70
CA GLY A 179 -16.59 49.96 -10.32
C GLY A 179 -17.43 48.97 -9.53
N THR A 180 -16.91 47.80 -9.23
CA THR A 180 -17.59 46.82 -8.39
C THR A 180 -17.48 47.16 -6.92
N PRO A 181 -18.55 47.04 -6.11
CA PRO A 181 -18.46 47.26 -4.67
C PRO A 181 -17.55 46.21 -4.03
N SER A 182 -16.55 46.68 -3.35
CA SER A 182 -15.63 45.85 -2.58
C SER A 182 -15.90 46.01 -1.10
N MET A 183 -15.92 44.89 -0.43
CA MET A 183 -15.99 44.91 1.02
C MET A 183 -14.70 45.31 1.64
N ILE A 184 -14.80 46.31 2.52
CA ILE A 184 -13.67 46.93 3.16
C ILE A 184 -13.22 46.14 4.35
N ASN A 185 -11.90 46.09 4.50
CA ASN A 185 -11.13 45.43 5.54
C ASN A 185 -11.15 43.94 5.52
N SER A 186 -10.74 43.38 4.39
CA SER A 186 -10.07 42.10 4.47
C SER A 186 -8.56 42.30 4.61
N SER A 187 -8.08 42.69 5.76
CA SER A 187 -6.74 42.27 6.14
C SER A 187 -6.62 40.72 6.26
N GLU A 188 -7.76 40.04 6.20
CA GLU A 188 -7.85 38.60 6.12
C GLU A 188 -8.38 38.19 4.73
N PRO A 189 -7.58 37.50 3.87
CA PRO A 189 -7.92 37.20 2.49
C PRO A 189 -9.13 36.24 2.31
N ASN A 190 -9.71 35.76 3.40
CA ASN A 190 -10.78 34.76 3.42
C ASN A 190 -12.08 35.22 4.12
N ALA A 191 -12.22 36.48 4.45
CA ALA A 191 -13.46 36.98 5.05
C ALA A 191 -14.56 37.11 3.98
N ARG A 192 -15.63 36.36 4.13
CA ARG A 192 -16.87 36.56 3.36
C ARG A 192 -17.82 37.40 4.17
N VAL A 193 -18.23 38.53 3.63
CA VAL A 193 -19.20 39.43 4.23
C VAL A 193 -20.44 39.42 3.38
N GLY A 194 -21.58 39.07 3.97
CA GLY A 194 -22.89 39.12 3.31
C GLY A 194 -23.68 40.31 3.84
N PHE A 195 -24.33 41.01 2.95
CA PHE A 195 -25.25 42.09 3.32
C PHE A 195 -26.69 41.61 3.08
N LEU A 196 -27.53 41.87 4.05
CA LEU A 196 -28.96 41.74 3.91
C LEU A 196 -29.56 43.14 4.14
N GLU A 197 -30.02 43.79 3.08
CA GLU A 197 -30.82 44.99 3.19
C GLU A 197 -32.27 44.59 3.48
N PRO A 198 -32.92 45.13 4.50
CA PRO A 198 -34.34 44.96 4.66
C PRO A 198 -35.08 45.77 3.61
N ALA A 199 -35.87 45.09 2.82
CA ALA A 199 -36.74 45.72 1.82
C ALA A 199 -37.81 46.65 2.45
N ASP A 200 -37.95 46.59 3.76
CA ASP A 200 -38.88 47.41 4.54
C ASP A 200 -38.43 47.44 6.00
N SER A 201 -38.25 48.62 6.55
CA SER A 201 -37.75 48.79 7.94
C SER A 201 -38.73 48.35 9.02
N SER A 202 -39.93 47.89 8.66
CA SER A 202 -40.98 47.44 9.56
C SER A 202 -41.09 45.92 9.67
N LYS A 203 -40.31 45.11 8.92
CA LYS A 203 -40.41 43.66 8.92
C LYS A 203 -39.25 43.00 9.64
N SER A 204 -39.54 42.08 10.53
CA SER A 204 -38.57 41.24 11.15
C SER A 204 -37.96 40.29 10.09
N PHE A 205 -36.63 40.17 10.07
CA PHE A 205 -35.89 39.26 9.19
C PHE A 205 -36.06 37.81 9.60
N GLU A 206 -36.53 36.99 8.69
CA GLU A 206 -36.30 35.55 8.74
C GLU A 206 -35.05 35.23 7.90
N LEU A 207 -34.04 34.75 8.56
CA LEU A 207 -32.82 34.31 7.94
C LEU A 207 -33.07 32.93 7.30
N GLN A 208 -33.35 32.88 6.00
CA GLN A 208 -33.28 31.62 5.27
C GLN A 208 -31.85 31.35 4.85
N LEU A 209 -31.22 30.47 5.56
CA LEU A 209 -29.91 29.91 5.14
C LEU A 209 -30.19 28.90 4.01
N ASN A 210 -30.07 29.32 2.78
CA ASN A 210 -29.98 28.39 1.67
C ASN A 210 -28.53 27.89 1.62
N ILE A 211 -28.33 26.69 2.12
CA ILE A 211 -27.10 25.94 1.92
C ILE A 211 -27.21 25.32 0.53
N LEU A 212 -26.44 25.83 -0.41
CA LEU A 212 -26.16 25.20 -1.70
C LEU A 212 -24.99 24.26 -1.55
#